data_26aebae1e8f473cbeec513e7356b05b4
#
_entry.id   26aebae1e8f473cbeec513e7356b05b4
#
_cell.length_a   1.000
_cell.length_b   1.000
_cell.length_c   1.000
_cell.angle_alpha   90.00
_cell.angle_beta   90.00
_cell.angle_gamma   90.00
#
_symmetry.space_group_name_H-M   'P 1'
#
loop_
_entity.id
_entity.type
_entity.pdbx_description
1 polymer ?
#
loop_
_entity_poly.entity_id
_entity_poly.type
_entity_poly.pdbx_seq_one_letter_code
_entity_poly.pdbx_strand_id
1 'polypeptide(L)'
;MDAHYTRVVDGRVVPVPGEWVIDGLHSSVAFSARHLLTAMRGRFREVSGTVTIHEDPEHSRVEVRIAAASIDTVHPKADEHLRGPLFLDVERYPVLTFSGSGARPDGAELWNVAGDLTVRDVTLPLVLSTRFLGAVRHPHLPVAKMSFEARASLRRDAFGVAGYMDTHAPGVPEVVLVGREVEIRLDVEADLRLPE
;
A
#
# COMPACT_ATOMS: atom_id res chain seq x y z
N MET A 1 -10.20 19.42 -10.55
CA MET A 1 -11.13 18.66 -9.68
C MET A 1 -12.54 18.92 -10.16
N ASP A 2 -13.30 17.87 -10.38
CA ASP A 2 -14.72 18.00 -10.74
C ASP A 2 -15.53 18.08 -9.44
N ALA A 3 -16.28 19.19 -9.28
CA ALA A 3 -17.08 19.47 -8.07
C ALA A 3 -18.18 18.43 -7.80
N HIS A 4 -18.51 17.60 -8.78
CA HIS A 4 -19.52 16.54 -8.63
C HIS A 4 -19.01 15.31 -7.87
N TYR A 5 -17.69 15.11 -7.77
CA TYR A 5 -17.09 13.91 -7.13
C TYR A 5 -16.23 14.25 -5.91
N THR A 6 -16.27 15.51 -5.51
CA THR A 6 -15.62 16.01 -4.31
C THR A 6 -16.59 16.81 -3.45
N ARG A 7 -16.33 16.88 -2.17
CA ARG A 7 -17.06 17.71 -1.20
C ARG A 7 -16.09 18.30 -0.20
N VAL A 8 -16.56 19.21 0.64
CA VAL A 8 -15.76 19.83 1.70
C VAL A 8 -16.25 19.33 3.06
N VAL A 9 -15.32 18.81 3.87
CA VAL A 9 -15.53 18.42 5.27
C VAL A 9 -14.47 19.13 6.10
N ASP A 10 -14.88 19.92 7.06
CA ASP A 10 -14.00 20.70 7.95
C ASP A 10 -12.92 21.50 7.19
N GLY A 11 -13.34 22.15 6.09
CA GLY A 11 -12.46 22.96 5.24
C GLY A 11 -11.52 22.16 4.31
N ARG A 12 -11.65 20.83 4.25
CA ARG A 12 -10.83 19.94 3.42
C ARG A 12 -11.64 19.37 2.28
N VAL A 13 -11.01 19.29 1.10
CA VAL A 13 -11.60 18.62 -0.05
C VAL A 13 -11.41 17.11 0.13
N VAL A 14 -12.50 16.37 0.06
CA VAL A 14 -12.55 14.90 0.17
C VAL A 14 -13.42 14.31 -0.96
N PRO A 15 -13.28 13.01 -1.29
CA PRO A 15 -14.18 12.39 -2.27
C PRO A 15 -15.62 12.31 -1.74
N VAL A 16 -16.59 12.20 -2.65
CA VAL A 16 -17.97 11.91 -2.28
C VAL A 16 -18.10 10.50 -1.70
N PRO A 17 -19.10 10.27 -0.83
CA PRO A 17 -19.38 8.94 -0.30
C PRO A 17 -19.69 7.93 -1.40
N GLY A 18 -19.32 6.67 -1.15
CA GLY A 18 -19.55 5.57 -2.05
C GLY A 18 -18.47 4.49 -1.94
N GLU A 19 -18.69 3.41 -2.67
CA GLU A 19 -17.73 2.33 -2.80
C GLU A 19 -16.89 2.56 -4.08
N TRP A 20 -15.60 2.75 -3.89
CA TRP A 20 -14.63 2.98 -4.94
C TRP A 20 -13.76 1.74 -5.10
N VAL A 21 -13.74 1.16 -6.28
CA VAL A 21 -12.96 -0.05 -6.58
C VAL A 21 -11.57 0.34 -7.05
N ILE A 22 -10.53 -0.19 -6.43
CA ILE A 22 -9.14 0.09 -6.81
C ILE A 22 -8.87 -0.37 -8.24
N ASP A 23 -8.39 0.56 -9.07
CA ASP A 23 -7.91 0.29 -10.42
C ASP A 23 -6.46 -0.22 -10.34
N GLY A 24 -6.29 -1.53 -10.37
CA GLY A 24 -4.98 -2.16 -10.24
C GLY A 24 -4.02 -1.88 -11.39
N LEU A 25 -4.51 -1.43 -12.55
CA LEU A 25 -3.66 -1.06 -13.69
C LEU A 25 -2.99 0.31 -13.49
N HIS A 26 -3.69 1.23 -12.81
CA HIS A 26 -3.22 2.59 -12.58
C HIS A 26 -2.80 2.82 -11.12
N SER A 27 -2.78 1.76 -10.31
CA SER A 27 -2.29 1.81 -8.93
C SER A 27 -0.92 1.17 -8.80
N SER A 28 -0.11 1.69 -7.87
CA SER A 28 1.23 1.21 -7.60
C SER A 28 1.46 1.03 -6.11
N VAL A 29 1.95 -0.14 -5.72
CA VAL A 29 2.44 -0.44 -4.37
C VAL A 29 3.95 -0.61 -4.46
N ALA A 30 4.69 0.47 -4.27
CA ALA A 30 6.14 0.50 -4.33
C ALA A 30 6.75 0.38 -2.94
N PHE A 31 7.94 -0.20 -2.87
CA PHE A 31 8.72 -0.29 -1.65
C PHE A 31 10.19 0.03 -1.90
N SER A 32 10.88 0.48 -0.86
CA SER A 32 12.32 0.58 -0.85
C SER A 32 12.91 0.11 0.48
N ALA A 33 14.04 -0.58 0.39
CA ALA A 33 14.83 -0.99 1.54
C ALA A 33 16.30 -0.66 1.29
N ARG A 34 17.04 -0.34 2.34
CA ARG A 34 18.49 -0.12 2.22
C ARG A 34 19.19 -1.43 1.86
N HIS A 35 20.04 -1.41 0.85
CA HIS A 35 20.93 -2.50 0.50
C HIS A 35 22.37 -2.02 0.57
N LEU A 36 23.11 -2.40 1.64
CA LEU A 36 24.44 -1.86 1.95
C LEU A 36 24.42 -0.31 1.96
N LEU A 37 24.91 0.30 0.89
CA LEU A 37 25.04 1.76 0.72
C LEU A 37 23.97 2.36 -0.19
N THR A 38 23.20 1.55 -0.91
CA THR A 38 22.19 1.98 -1.88
C THR A 38 20.79 1.57 -1.44
N ALA A 39 19.76 2.04 -2.15
CA ALA A 39 18.39 1.58 -1.96
C ALA A 39 18.04 0.52 -2.99
N MET A 40 17.62 -0.65 -2.52
CA MET A 40 16.87 -1.60 -3.34
C MET A 40 15.43 -1.13 -3.43
N ARG A 41 14.88 -1.08 -4.64
CA ARG A 41 13.52 -0.66 -4.92
C ARG A 41 12.78 -1.76 -5.66
N GLY A 42 11.50 -1.85 -5.38
CA GLY A 42 10.61 -2.76 -6.09
C GLY A 42 9.17 -2.32 -5.95
N ARG A 43 8.28 -3.08 -6.56
CA ARG A 43 6.84 -2.87 -6.49
C ARG A 43 6.10 -4.20 -6.57
N PHE A 44 4.85 -4.19 -6.16
CA PHE A 44 3.90 -5.24 -6.50
C PHE A 44 3.07 -4.79 -7.69
N ARG A 45 2.88 -5.65 -8.67
CA ARG A 45 2.18 -5.35 -9.94
C ARG A 45 0.69 -5.66 -9.88
N GLU A 46 0.27 -6.49 -8.95
CA GLU A 46 -1.12 -6.93 -8.83
C GLU A 46 -1.66 -6.50 -7.47
N VAL A 47 -2.49 -5.47 -7.51
CA VAL A 47 -3.21 -4.92 -6.38
C VAL A 47 -4.69 -4.83 -6.70
N SER A 48 -5.54 -5.10 -5.73
CA SER A 48 -7.00 -4.98 -5.84
C SER A 48 -7.59 -4.60 -4.49
N GLY A 49 -8.82 -4.13 -4.48
CA GLY A 49 -9.49 -3.77 -3.24
C GLY A 49 -10.59 -2.74 -3.43
N THR A 50 -11.07 -2.23 -2.32
CA THR A 50 -12.12 -1.22 -2.27
C THR A 50 -11.78 -0.14 -1.25
N VAL A 51 -12.20 1.08 -1.54
CA VAL A 51 -12.20 2.21 -0.62
C VAL A 51 -13.63 2.66 -0.44
N THR A 52 -14.21 2.42 0.72
CA THR A 52 -15.56 2.88 1.06
C THR A 52 -15.45 4.23 1.74
N ILE A 53 -15.86 5.27 1.05
CA ILE A 53 -15.93 6.64 1.57
C ILE A 53 -17.29 6.82 2.25
N HIS A 54 -17.25 7.21 3.51
CA HIS A 54 -18.45 7.53 4.32
C HIS A 54 -18.67 9.04 4.41
N GLU A 55 -19.88 9.46 4.81
CA GLU A 55 -20.18 10.88 5.07
C GLU A 55 -19.22 11.49 6.08
N ASP A 56 -18.96 10.76 7.16
CA ASP A 56 -17.92 11.08 8.11
C ASP A 56 -16.63 10.32 7.72
N PRO A 57 -15.52 10.99 7.40
CA PRO A 57 -14.26 10.34 7.02
C PRO A 57 -13.76 9.35 8.07
N GLU A 58 -14.06 9.52 9.34
CA GLU A 58 -13.67 8.58 10.41
C GLU A 58 -14.36 7.22 10.29
N HIS A 59 -15.44 7.11 9.53
CA HIS A 59 -16.14 5.85 9.26
C HIS A 59 -15.78 5.23 7.90
N SER A 60 -14.91 5.89 7.12
CA SER A 60 -14.42 5.35 5.86
C SER A 60 -13.56 4.10 6.09
N ARG A 61 -13.51 3.21 5.09
CA ARG A 61 -12.78 1.94 5.17
C ARG A 61 -11.99 1.70 3.90
N VAL A 62 -10.93 0.94 4.03
CA VAL A 62 -10.12 0.48 2.91
C VAL A 62 -9.74 -0.99 3.09
N GLU A 63 -10.00 -1.78 2.06
CA GLU A 63 -9.63 -3.20 2.00
C GLU A 63 -8.76 -3.42 0.78
N VAL A 64 -7.52 -3.87 0.99
CA VAL A 64 -6.54 -4.08 -0.09
C VAL A 64 -6.02 -5.50 -0.05
N ARG A 65 -5.86 -6.08 -1.22
CA ARG A 65 -5.22 -7.37 -1.46
C ARG A 65 -4.12 -7.20 -2.50
N ILE A 66 -2.95 -7.72 -2.19
CA ILE A 66 -1.76 -7.63 -3.03
C ILE A 66 -1.29 -9.05 -3.30
N ALA A 67 -1.17 -9.44 -4.57
CA ALA A 67 -0.61 -10.74 -4.92
C ALA A 67 0.90 -10.76 -4.59
N ALA A 68 1.31 -11.58 -3.63
CA ALA A 68 2.70 -11.64 -3.17
C ALA A 68 3.69 -12.01 -4.29
N ALA A 69 3.26 -12.89 -5.21
CA ALA A 69 4.07 -13.32 -6.36
C ALA A 69 4.28 -12.22 -7.40
N SER A 70 3.49 -11.12 -7.35
CA SER A 70 3.61 -10.00 -8.29
C SER A 70 4.76 -9.05 -7.99
N ILE A 71 5.59 -9.36 -6.98
CA ILE A 71 6.78 -8.59 -6.63
C ILE A 71 7.75 -8.50 -7.81
N ASP A 72 8.24 -7.29 -8.07
CA ASP A 72 9.10 -6.94 -9.19
C ASP A 72 10.14 -5.89 -8.77
N THR A 73 11.41 -6.26 -8.81
CA THR A 73 12.56 -5.37 -8.54
C THR A 73 13.36 -5.07 -9.81
N VAL A 74 12.82 -5.44 -10.98
CA VAL A 74 13.52 -5.39 -12.28
C VAL A 74 14.68 -6.41 -12.37
N HIS A 75 14.99 -7.11 -11.30
CA HIS A 75 16.06 -8.12 -11.22
C HIS A 75 15.47 -9.52 -10.98
N PRO A 76 15.34 -10.37 -12.00
CA PRO A 76 14.64 -11.67 -11.88
C PRO A 76 15.17 -12.58 -10.76
N LYS A 77 16.49 -12.60 -10.53
CA LYS A 77 17.08 -13.37 -9.43
C LYS A 77 16.71 -12.84 -8.05
N ALA A 78 16.60 -11.52 -7.90
CA ALA A 78 16.15 -10.92 -6.64
C ALA A 78 14.67 -11.22 -6.42
N ASP A 79 13.85 -11.14 -7.47
CA ASP A 79 12.43 -11.47 -7.40
C ASP A 79 12.19 -12.92 -7.01
N GLU A 80 12.97 -13.86 -7.56
CA GLU A 80 12.94 -15.28 -7.18
C GLU A 80 13.24 -15.47 -5.69
N HIS A 81 14.29 -14.82 -5.19
CA HIS A 81 14.65 -14.88 -3.77
C HIS A 81 13.55 -14.26 -2.88
N LEU A 82 13.00 -13.12 -3.27
CA LEU A 82 11.95 -12.44 -2.51
C LEU A 82 10.64 -13.24 -2.46
N ARG A 83 10.34 -14.04 -3.50
CA ARG A 83 9.21 -14.97 -3.49
C ARG A 83 9.44 -16.20 -2.63
N GLY A 84 10.70 -16.55 -2.38
CA GLY A 84 11.09 -17.76 -1.66
C GLY A 84 10.71 -17.77 -0.17
N PRO A 85 10.88 -18.95 0.48
CA PRO A 85 10.42 -19.21 1.86
C PRO A 85 11.14 -18.37 2.92
N LEU A 86 12.34 -17.87 2.64
CA LEU A 86 13.07 -16.99 3.56
C LEU A 86 12.56 -15.54 3.57
N PHE A 87 11.75 -15.17 2.58
CA PHE A 87 11.16 -13.84 2.46
C PHE A 87 9.64 -13.89 2.50
N LEU A 88 8.97 -13.78 1.35
CA LEU A 88 7.51 -13.71 1.29
C LEU A 88 6.83 -15.06 1.36
N ASP A 89 7.54 -16.16 0.98
CA ASP A 89 7.00 -17.52 0.96
C ASP A 89 5.65 -17.59 0.22
N VAL A 90 5.67 -17.12 -1.03
CA VAL A 90 4.45 -16.84 -1.79
C VAL A 90 3.61 -18.09 -2.09
N GLU A 91 4.20 -19.28 -2.06
CA GLU A 91 3.48 -20.55 -2.22
C GLU A 91 2.57 -20.81 -1.02
N ARG A 92 3.04 -20.48 0.18
CA ARG A 92 2.28 -20.63 1.41
C ARG A 92 1.41 -19.41 1.72
N TYR A 93 1.89 -18.22 1.39
CA TYR A 93 1.25 -16.93 1.67
C TYR A 93 1.08 -16.12 0.38
N PRO A 94 0.11 -16.48 -0.49
CA PRO A 94 -0.02 -15.89 -1.81
C PRO A 94 -0.49 -14.43 -1.81
N VAL A 95 -1.01 -13.93 -0.69
CA VAL A 95 -1.63 -12.60 -0.62
C VAL A 95 -1.18 -11.84 0.63
N LEU A 96 -0.79 -10.58 0.44
CA LEU A 96 -0.70 -9.60 1.52
C LEU A 96 -2.04 -8.85 1.59
N THR A 97 -2.47 -8.48 2.79
CA THR A 97 -3.72 -7.72 2.97
C THR A 97 -3.51 -6.50 3.86
N PHE A 98 -4.24 -5.43 3.56
CA PHE A 98 -4.36 -4.29 4.45
C PHE A 98 -5.85 -3.99 4.65
N SER A 99 -6.28 -3.92 5.90
CA SER A 99 -7.64 -3.54 6.29
C SER A 99 -7.55 -2.30 7.18
N GLY A 100 -8.00 -1.17 6.65
CA GLY A 100 -7.93 0.13 7.32
C GLY A 100 -9.30 0.73 7.57
N SER A 101 -9.40 1.49 8.65
CA SER A 101 -10.62 2.22 9.01
C SER A 101 -10.29 3.55 9.67
N GLY A 102 -11.12 4.53 9.39
CA GLY A 102 -10.99 5.86 9.98
C GLY A 102 -9.90 6.69 9.33
N ALA A 103 -10.30 7.69 8.55
CA ALA A 103 -9.39 8.69 8.02
C ALA A 103 -9.40 9.91 8.96
N ARG A 104 -8.29 10.17 9.65
CA ARG A 104 -8.15 11.31 10.58
C ARG A 104 -7.23 12.37 9.99
N PRO A 105 -7.61 13.66 10.09
CA PRO A 105 -6.76 14.74 9.61
C PRO A 105 -5.37 14.74 10.27
N ASP A 106 -4.33 14.99 9.47
CA ASP A 106 -2.96 15.21 9.93
C ASP A 106 -2.37 16.43 9.21
N GLY A 107 -2.25 17.54 9.92
CA GLY A 107 -1.89 18.83 9.32
C GLY A 107 -2.91 19.34 8.31
N ALA A 108 -2.50 20.07 7.28
CA ALA A 108 -3.40 20.74 6.34
C ALA A 108 -3.91 19.83 5.21
N GLU A 109 -3.07 18.93 4.70
CA GLU A 109 -3.34 18.17 3.47
C GLU A 109 -3.33 16.65 3.66
N LEU A 110 -2.82 16.17 4.78
CA LEU A 110 -2.64 14.76 5.04
C LEU A 110 -3.77 14.19 5.89
N TRP A 111 -3.96 12.89 5.74
CA TRP A 111 -4.87 12.06 6.51
C TRP A 111 -4.12 10.82 7.00
N ASN A 112 -4.28 10.49 8.26
CA ASN A 112 -3.80 9.23 8.81
C ASN A 112 -4.91 8.18 8.69
N VAL A 113 -4.64 7.13 7.92
CA VAL A 113 -5.50 5.95 7.80
C VAL A 113 -4.83 4.81 8.57
N ALA A 114 -5.39 4.50 9.73
CA ALA A 114 -4.90 3.38 10.55
C ALA A 114 -5.52 2.07 10.08
N GLY A 115 -4.76 1.00 10.16
CA GLY A 115 -5.24 -0.33 9.77
C GLY A 115 -4.25 -1.42 10.14
N ASP A 116 -4.61 -2.64 9.78
CA ASP A 116 -3.83 -3.85 10.01
C ASP A 116 -3.26 -4.36 8.69
N LEU A 117 -1.93 -4.46 8.63
CA LEU A 117 -1.20 -5.07 7.52
C LEU A 117 -0.89 -6.53 7.88
N THR A 118 -1.26 -7.44 7.00
CA THR A 118 -0.86 -8.85 7.10
C THR A 118 0.17 -9.16 6.02
N VAL A 119 1.33 -9.63 6.46
CA VAL A 119 2.37 -10.20 5.59
C VAL A 119 2.68 -11.59 6.11
N ARG A 120 2.57 -12.59 5.24
CA ARG A 120 2.61 -14.01 5.63
C ARG A 120 1.49 -14.33 6.63
N ASP A 121 1.85 -14.84 7.81
CA ASP A 121 0.96 -15.17 8.92
C ASP A 121 0.99 -14.15 10.07
N VAL A 122 1.65 -13.01 9.86
CA VAL A 122 1.78 -11.95 10.88
C VAL A 122 0.96 -10.74 10.49
N THR A 123 0.09 -10.30 11.40
CA THR A 123 -0.72 -9.09 11.27
C THR A 123 -0.25 -8.05 12.28
N LEU A 124 0.10 -6.87 11.81
CA LEU A 124 0.55 -5.76 12.65
C LEU A 124 -0.12 -4.45 12.24
N PRO A 125 -0.33 -3.54 13.20
CA PRO A 125 -0.88 -2.23 12.90
C PRO A 125 0.08 -1.40 12.03
N LEU A 126 -0.50 -0.68 11.08
CA LEU A 126 0.19 0.25 10.20
C LEU A 126 -0.65 1.51 10.02
N VAL A 127 -0.01 2.67 10.01
CA VAL A 127 -0.65 3.94 9.68
C VAL A 127 -0.14 4.41 8.31
N LEU A 128 -1.07 4.67 7.41
CA LEU A 128 -0.80 5.27 6.12
C LEU A 128 -0.97 6.79 6.22
N SER A 129 0.09 7.55 5.99
CA SER A 129 0.01 8.99 5.79
C SER A 129 -0.42 9.25 4.35
N THR A 130 -1.65 9.70 4.16
CA THR A 130 -2.36 9.71 2.88
C THR A 130 -2.70 11.14 2.47
N ARG A 131 -2.51 11.46 1.17
CA ARG A 131 -2.95 12.70 0.55
C ARG A 131 -3.99 12.38 -0.52
N PHE A 132 -5.13 13.05 -0.46
CA PHE A 132 -6.11 13.04 -1.54
C PHE A 132 -5.67 14.00 -2.65
N LEU A 133 -5.57 13.52 -3.88
CA LEU A 133 -5.13 14.31 -5.04
C LEU A 133 -6.29 14.91 -5.80
N GLY A 134 -7.46 14.27 -5.75
CA GLY A 134 -8.67 14.75 -6.40
C GLY A 134 -9.55 13.63 -6.92
N ALA A 135 -10.71 14.02 -7.45
CA ALA A 135 -11.61 13.13 -8.18
C ALA A 135 -12.14 13.85 -9.42
N VAL A 136 -12.32 13.07 -10.50
CA VAL A 136 -12.81 13.55 -11.80
C VAL A 136 -13.69 12.50 -12.47
N ARG A 137 -14.57 12.94 -13.37
CA ARG A 137 -15.28 12.02 -14.27
C ARG A 137 -14.32 11.49 -15.33
N HIS A 138 -14.36 10.18 -15.59
CA HIS A 138 -13.60 9.62 -16.71
C HIS A 138 -14.24 10.08 -18.04
N PRO A 139 -13.44 10.55 -19.04
CA PRO A 139 -13.99 11.14 -20.26
C PRO A 139 -14.75 10.17 -21.16
N HIS A 140 -14.43 8.86 -21.08
CA HIS A 140 -14.94 7.84 -22.00
C HIS A 140 -15.65 6.67 -21.31
N LEU A 141 -15.53 6.52 -20.00
CA LEU A 141 -16.16 5.43 -19.24
C LEU A 141 -17.20 5.97 -18.26
N PRO A 142 -18.24 5.19 -17.93
CA PRO A 142 -19.27 5.59 -16.97
C PRO A 142 -18.78 5.45 -15.53
N VAL A 143 -17.62 6.02 -15.22
CA VAL A 143 -16.99 6.00 -13.88
C VAL A 143 -16.48 7.39 -13.51
N ALA A 144 -16.45 7.67 -12.23
CA ALA A 144 -15.60 8.71 -11.68
C ALA A 144 -14.33 8.06 -11.13
N LYS A 145 -13.20 8.74 -11.28
CA LYS A 145 -11.91 8.31 -10.73
C LYS A 145 -11.48 9.21 -9.60
N MET A 146 -10.98 8.63 -8.52
CA MET A 146 -10.27 9.37 -7.48
C MET A 146 -8.83 8.89 -7.39
N SER A 147 -7.94 9.75 -6.89
CA SER A 147 -6.54 9.41 -6.71
C SER A 147 -6.01 9.83 -5.34
N PHE A 148 -5.13 8.98 -4.78
CA PHE A 148 -4.43 9.19 -3.53
C PHE A 148 -2.96 8.86 -3.67
N GLU A 149 -2.13 9.59 -2.93
CA GLU A 149 -0.79 9.15 -2.56
C GLU A 149 -0.79 8.73 -1.09
N ALA A 150 -0.05 7.68 -0.74
CA ALA A 150 0.18 7.34 0.66
C ALA A 150 1.62 6.87 0.91
N ARG A 151 2.06 7.01 2.16
CA ARG A 151 3.38 6.58 2.61
C ARG A 151 3.27 5.91 3.97
N ALA A 152 4.14 4.92 4.17
CA ALA A 152 4.33 4.28 5.46
C ALA A 152 5.77 3.75 5.58
N SER A 153 6.18 3.42 6.80
CA SER A 153 7.39 2.67 7.06
C SER A 153 7.05 1.47 7.94
N LEU A 154 7.68 0.35 7.68
CA LEU A 154 7.53 -0.86 8.49
C LEU A 154 8.87 -1.57 8.68
N ARG A 155 8.92 -2.44 9.69
CA ARG A 155 10.04 -3.35 9.91
C ARG A 155 9.69 -4.72 9.35
N ARG A 156 10.41 -5.16 8.30
CA ARG A 156 10.21 -6.46 7.66
C ARG A 156 10.42 -7.65 8.60
N ASP A 157 11.38 -7.51 9.52
CA ASP A 157 11.70 -8.55 10.51
C ASP A 157 10.57 -8.77 11.52
N ALA A 158 9.76 -7.75 11.81
CA ALA A 158 8.56 -7.88 12.65
C ALA A 158 7.50 -8.81 12.02
N PHE A 159 7.48 -8.93 10.68
CA PHE A 159 6.61 -9.84 9.95
C PHE A 159 7.27 -11.21 9.66
N GLY A 160 8.40 -11.52 10.30
CA GLY A 160 9.12 -12.76 10.05
C GLY A 160 9.82 -12.82 8.68
N VAL A 161 9.93 -11.68 7.98
CA VAL A 161 10.66 -11.56 6.71
C VAL A 161 12.11 -11.24 7.01
N ALA A 162 12.88 -12.24 7.40
CA ALA A 162 14.24 -12.07 7.89
C ALA A 162 15.31 -12.15 6.78
N GLY A 163 15.15 -13.07 5.83
CA GLY A 163 16.12 -13.30 4.76
C GLY A 163 17.40 -14.02 5.25
N TYR A 164 18.39 -14.12 4.37
CA TYR A 164 19.66 -14.83 4.66
C TYR A 164 20.53 -14.21 5.76
N MET A 165 20.18 -13.04 6.25
CA MET A 165 21.06 -12.18 7.02
C MET A 165 20.95 -12.34 8.53
N ASP A 166 19.94 -13.10 8.99
CA ASP A 166 19.81 -13.42 10.41
C ASP A 166 20.48 -14.78 10.76
N THR A 167 21.20 -15.39 9.82
CA THR A 167 22.03 -16.57 10.10
C THR A 167 23.36 -16.10 10.67
N HIS A 168 23.46 -16.14 11.98
CA HIS A 168 24.72 -15.94 12.72
C HIS A 168 25.66 -17.11 12.40
N ALA A 169 26.62 -16.89 11.49
CA ALA A 169 27.79 -17.76 11.41
C ALA A 169 28.78 -17.35 12.50
N PRO A 170 29.23 -18.26 13.38
CA PRO A 170 30.20 -17.94 14.41
C PRO A 170 31.47 -17.29 13.82
N GLY A 171 31.82 -16.09 14.30
CA GLY A 171 33.02 -15.37 13.87
C GLY A 171 32.86 -14.46 12.64
N VAL A 172 31.69 -14.35 12.06
CA VAL A 172 31.39 -13.39 10.99
C VAL A 172 30.66 -12.20 11.59
N PRO A 173 31.11 -10.94 11.37
CA PRO A 173 30.35 -9.76 11.78
C PRO A 173 28.95 -9.79 11.15
N GLU A 174 27.92 -9.40 11.91
CA GLU A 174 26.57 -9.26 11.40
C GLU A 174 26.57 -8.17 10.31
N VAL A 175 26.55 -8.57 9.05
CA VAL A 175 26.42 -7.66 7.91
C VAL A 175 24.97 -7.69 7.43
N VAL A 176 24.20 -6.70 7.80
CA VAL A 176 22.82 -6.54 7.30
C VAL A 176 22.89 -6.06 5.85
N LEU A 177 22.83 -7.01 4.87
CA LEU A 177 22.83 -6.67 3.42
C LEU A 177 21.58 -5.88 3.03
N VAL A 178 20.40 -6.28 3.55
CA VAL A 178 19.13 -5.58 3.29
C VAL A 178 18.58 -5.05 4.61
N GLY A 179 18.41 -3.75 4.71
CA GLY A 179 17.90 -3.07 5.89
C GLY A 179 16.57 -3.67 6.38
N ARG A 180 16.36 -3.59 7.70
CA ARG A 180 15.12 -4.09 8.34
C ARG A 180 13.95 -3.16 8.09
N GLU A 181 14.21 -1.88 7.94
CA GLU A 181 13.20 -0.87 7.64
C GLU A 181 12.89 -0.86 6.15
N VAL A 182 11.61 -0.87 5.83
CA VAL A 182 11.06 -0.80 4.47
C VAL A 182 10.14 0.40 4.40
N GLU A 183 10.46 1.33 3.50
CA GLU A 183 9.58 2.42 3.14
C GLU A 183 8.58 1.96 2.08
N ILE A 184 7.31 2.34 2.26
CA ILE A 184 6.22 2.04 1.34
C ILE A 184 5.74 3.36 0.74
N ARG A 185 5.50 3.35 -0.56
CA ARG A 185 4.86 4.42 -1.30
C ARG A 185 3.74 3.85 -2.14
N LEU A 186 2.58 4.45 -2.02
CA LEU A 186 1.37 4.06 -2.73
C LEU A 186 0.93 5.21 -3.62
N ASP A 187 0.65 4.89 -4.88
CA ASP A 187 -0.10 5.73 -5.81
C ASP A 187 -1.35 4.94 -6.17
N VAL A 188 -2.52 5.44 -5.82
CA VAL A 188 -3.77 4.67 -5.92
C VAL A 188 -4.78 5.45 -6.73
N GLU A 189 -5.31 4.83 -7.78
CA GLU A 189 -6.55 5.23 -8.44
C GLU A 189 -7.68 4.27 -8.08
N ALA A 190 -8.88 4.82 -7.93
CA ALA A 190 -10.07 4.00 -7.69
C ALA A 190 -11.28 4.57 -8.45
N ASP A 191 -12.14 3.67 -8.87
CA ASP A 191 -13.30 3.94 -9.71
C ASP A 191 -14.60 3.83 -8.93
N LEU A 192 -15.43 4.88 -9.00
CA LEU A 192 -16.84 4.86 -8.61
C LEU A 192 -17.69 4.63 -9.86
N ARG A 193 -18.46 3.55 -9.89
CA ARG A 193 -19.42 3.30 -10.95
C ARG A 193 -20.55 4.33 -10.87
N LEU A 194 -20.85 4.96 -12.00
CA LEU A 194 -21.96 5.90 -12.11
C LEU A 194 -23.21 5.13 -12.55
N PRO A 195 -24.40 5.51 -12.06
CA PRO A 195 -25.65 4.98 -12.58
C PRO A 195 -25.74 5.30 -14.09
N GLU A 196 -26.33 4.37 -14.85
CA GLU A 196 -26.62 4.52 -16.28
C GLU A 196 -27.66 5.61 -16.53
#